data_9ca087595fbe2c7508f63c12fd60067c
#
_entry.id   9ca087595fbe2c7508f63c12fd60067c
#
_cell.length_a   1.000
_cell.length_b   1.000
_cell.length_c   1.000
_cell.angle_alpha   90.00
_cell.angle_beta   90.00
_cell.angle_gamma   90.00
#
_symmetry.space_group_name_H-M   'P 1'
#
loop_
_entity.id
_entity.type
_entity.pdbx_description
1 polymer ?
#
loop_
_entity_poly.entity_id
_entity_poly.type
_entity_poly.pdbx_seq_one_letter_code
_entity_poly.pdbx_strand_id
1 'polypeptide(L)'
;RRVLFRSDSSAWSKIESSIGYVQADFNDPAGYTRLRDYLSTVEKDHGTQGNVVFYLAVASRFFSVITLGLAAAGIMKEERDGSRWRRIIIEKPFGVDYASARELNEQILGVLQERQVYRIDHYLGKETVQNLMVLRFANGIFEPLWNRNHIDHIQITVAETVGVEKRGGYYDKSGALKDMVPNHLFQLLSLTAMEPPNNFSDRKSTRLNSSH
;
A
#
# COMPACT_ATOMS: atom_id res chain seq x y z
N ARG A 1 -27.30 9.36 0.16
CA ARG A 1 -27.74 7.99 -0.19
C ARG A 1 -26.82 7.03 0.53
N ARG A 2 -27.29 6.35 1.59
CA ARG A 2 -26.60 5.20 2.17
C ARG A 2 -26.59 4.10 1.11
N VAL A 3 -25.43 3.77 0.58
CA VAL A 3 -25.24 2.53 -0.16
C VAL A 3 -25.34 1.42 0.88
N LEU A 4 -26.48 0.78 0.97
CA LEU A 4 -26.62 -0.45 1.71
C LEU A 4 -25.91 -1.53 0.88
N PHE A 5 -24.71 -1.91 1.30
CA PHE A 5 -24.08 -3.12 0.79
C PHE A 5 -25.00 -4.28 1.17
N ARG A 6 -25.69 -4.84 0.18
CA ARG A 6 -26.34 -6.14 0.33
C ARG A 6 -25.21 -7.17 0.36
N SER A 7 -24.92 -7.69 1.54
CA SER A 7 -24.04 -8.85 1.63
C SER A 7 -24.74 -10.04 0.99
N ASP A 8 -24.11 -10.64 0.00
CA ASP A 8 -24.53 -11.95 -0.47
C ASP A 8 -24.17 -12.97 0.60
N SER A 9 -25.19 -13.56 1.24
CA SER A 9 -24.99 -14.50 2.33
C SER A 9 -24.24 -15.76 1.90
N SER A 10 -24.36 -16.17 0.64
CA SER A 10 -23.64 -17.33 0.10
C SER A 10 -22.14 -17.03 -0.09
N ALA A 11 -21.81 -15.83 -0.57
CA ALA A 11 -20.45 -15.35 -0.69
C ALA A 11 -19.80 -15.14 0.69
N TRP A 12 -20.56 -14.60 1.64
CA TRP A 12 -20.09 -14.43 3.01
C TRP A 12 -19.75 -15.77 3.67
N SER A 13 -20.64 -16.76 3.59
CA SER A 13 -20.40 -18.07 4.19
C SER A 13 -19.13 -18.76 3.67
N LYS A 14 -18.80 -18.56 2.39
CA LYS A 14 -17.54 -19.07 1.82
C LYS A 14 -16.32 -18.38 2.42
N ILE A 15 -16.39 -17.07 2.62
CA ILE A 15 -15.29 -16.31 3.23
C ILE A 15 -15.17 -16.65 4.72
N GLU A 16 -16.30 -16.70 5.44
CA GLU A 16 -16.35 -16.97 6.88
C GLU A 16 -15.69 -18.31 7.23
N SER A 17 -15.95 -19.36 6.44
CA SER A 17 -15.34 -20.68 6.64
C SER A 17 -13.82 -20.69 6.44
N SER A 18 -13.26 -19.67 5.80
CA SER A 18 -11.82 -19.55 5.53
C SER A 18 -11.12 -18.57 6.50
N ILE A 19 -11.86 -17.93 7.41
CA ILE A 19 -11.29 -16.99 8.40
C ILE A 19 -10.68 -17.79 9.55
N GLY A 20 -9.42 -17.49 9.87
CA GLY A 20 -8.75 -17.99 11.04
C GLY A 20 -8.20 -16.89 11.91
N TYR A 21 -7.87 -17.18 13.16
CA TYR A 21 -7.34 -16.24 14.10
C TYR A 21 -6.17 -16.80 14.88
N VAL A 22 -5.05 -16.08 14.91
CA VAL A 22 -3.87 -16.43 15.73
C VAL A 22 -3.55 -15.23 16.61
N GLN A 23 -3.72 -15.40 17.92
CA GLN A 23 -3.33 -14.36 18.88
C GLN A 23 -1.83 -14.41 19.16
N ALA A 24 -1.15 -13.26 19.03
CA ALA A 24 0.27 -13.13 19.33
C ALA A 24 0.62 -11.71 19.77
N ASP A 25 1.63 -11.58 20.61
CA ASP A 25 2.34 -10.31 20.82
C ASP A 25 3.36 -10.13 19.69
N PHE A 26 3.48 -8.94 19.14
CA PHE A 26 4.43 -8.64 18.07
C PHE A 26 5.89 -8.76 18.49
N ASN A 27 6.18 -8.69 19.81
CA ASN A 27 7.52 -8.85 20.35
C ASN A 27 7.82 -10.30 20.79
N ASP A 28 6.84 -11.21 20.73
CA ASP A 28 6.99 -12.60 21.15
C ASP A 28 7.39 -13.50 19.97
N PRO A 29 8.62 -14.03 19.90
CA PRO A 29 9.05 -14.96 18.85
C PRO A 29 8.17 -16.22 18.76
N ALA A 30 7.61 -16.68 19.88
CA ALA A 30 6.72 -17.85 19.90
C ALA A 30 5.42 -17.58 19.11
N GLY A 31 4.97 -16.32 19.07
CA GLY A 31 3.83 -15.90 18.27
C GLY A 31 4.05 -16.12 16.78
N TYR A 32 5.23 -15.78 16.27
CA TYR A 32 5.58 -16.02 14.87
C TYR A 32 5.74 -17.50 14.55
N THR A 33 6.22 -18.29 15.48
CA THR A 33 6.25 -19.76 15.33
C THR A 33 4.85 -20.33 15.19
N ARG A 34 3.92 -19.94 16.07
CA ARG A 34 2.50 -20.36 15.97
C ARG A 34 1.88 -19.92 14.63
N LEU A 35 2.16 -18.69 14.21
CA LEU A 35 1.68 -18.21 12.90
C LEU A 35 2.23 -19.03 11.74
N ARG A 36 3.53 -19.36 11.74
CA ARG A 36 4.13 -20.21 10.72
C ARG A 36 3.48 -21.57 10.65
N ASP A 37 3.26 -22.20 11.80
CA ASP A 37 2.67 -23.53 11.88
C ASP A 37 1.21 -23.51 11.42
N TYR A 38 0.46 -22.46 11.78
CA TYR A 38 -0.88 -22.21 11.28
C TYR A 38 -0.92 -22.02 9.76
N LEU A 39 -0.02 -21.20 9.19
CA LEU A 39 0.07 -21.00 7.74
C LEU A 39 0.38 -22.31 7.00
N SER A 40 1.15 -23.21 7.59
CA SER A 40 1.41 -24.54 7.03
C SER A 40 0.15 -25.41 7.00
N THR A 41 -0.73 -25.27 7.99
CA THR A 41 -2.06 -25.92 7.98
C THR A 41 -2.95 -25.34 6.88
N VAL A 42 -3.04 -24.01 6.81
CA VAL A 42 -3.80 -23.32 5.77
C VAL A 42 -3.33 -23.70 4.36
N GLU A 43 -2.02 -23.84 4.17
CA GLU A 43 -1.44 -24.26 2.89
C GLU A 43 -1.95 -25.65 2.47
N LYS A 44 -2.02 -26.59 3.41
CA LYS A 44 -2.53 -27.96 3.17
C LYS A 44 -4.03 -27.97 2.90
N ASP A 45 -4.80 -27.23 3.69
CA ASP A 45 -6.26 -27.26 3.66
C ASP A 45 -6.83 -26.51 2.45
N HIS A 46 -6.17 -25.44 2.01
CA HIS A 46 -6.66 -24.55 0.94
C HIS A 46 -5.81 -24.55 -0.33
N GLY A 47 -4.71 -25.28 -0.37
CA GLY A 47 -3.88 -25.40 -1.57
C GLY A 47 -3.24 -24.07 -2.01
N THR A 48 -2.86 -23.20 -1.07
CA THR A 48 -2.32 -21.88 -1.37
C THR A 48 -0.91 -21.90 -1.99
N GLN A 49 -0.31 -23.07 -2.11
CA GLN A 49 1.08 -23.26 -2.59
C GLN A 49 2.09 -22.44 -1.77
N GLY A 50 1.73 -22.12 -0.54
CA GLY A 50 2.52 -21.28 0.33
C GLY A 50 2.54 -19.79 -0.04
N ASN A 51 1.72 -19.33 -0.96
CA ASN A 51 1.61 -17.92 -1.33
C ASN A 51 0.82 -17.13 -0.30
N VAL A 52 1.45 -16.06 0.25
CA VAL A 52 0.83 -15.28 1.33
C VAL A 52 1.09 -13.79 1.15
N VAL A 53 0.06 -13.01 1.40
CA VAL A 53 0.14 -11.56 1.56
C VAL A 53 -0.07 -11.20 3.03
N PHE A 54 0.89 -10.50 3.62
CA PHE A 54 0.79 -9.93 4.97
C PHE A 54 0.37 -8.46 4.87
N TYR A 55 -0.84 -8.17 5.27
CA TYR A 55 -1.35 -6.79 5.30
C TYR A 55 -1.21 -6.23 6.71
N LEU A 56 -0.32 -5.25 6.90
CA LEU A 56 -0.05 -4.65 8.20
C LEU A 56 -1.01 -3.50 8.51
N ALA A 57 -2.24 -3.84 8.90
CA ALA A 57 -3.23 -2.87 9.36
C ALA A 57 -2.98 -2.48 10.85
N VAL A 58 -1.78 -1.99 11.14
CA VAL A 58 -1.30 -1.67 12.49
C VAL A 58 -0.65 -0.30 12.53
N ALA A 59 -0.39 0.25 13.71
CA ALA A 59 0.36 1.49 13.83
C ALA A 59 1.79 1.34 13.26
N SER A 60 2.29 2.37 12.59
CA SER A 60 3.57 2.35 11.84
C SER A 60 4.79 1.94 12.69
N ARG A 61 4.77 2.22 14.00
CA ARG A 61 5.82 1.78 14.95
C ARG A 61 6.02 0.26 15.01
N PHE A 62 5.05 -0.52 14.54
CA PHE A 62 5.13 -1.98 14.53
C PHE A 62 5.57 -2.56 13.18
N PHE A 63 5.68 -1.77 12.13
CA PHE A 63 6.03 -2.29 10.80
C PHE A 63 7.38 -3.01 10.80
N SER A 64 8.40 -2.38 11.38
CA SER A 64 9.74 -2.98 11.51
C SER A 64 9.71 -4.23 12.39
N VAL A 65 9.12 -4.14 13.58
CA VAL A 65 9.06 -5.25 14.56
C VAL A 65 8.41 -6.48 13.93
N ILE A 66 7.24 -6.31 13.28
CA ILE A 66 6.52 -7.42 12.64
C ILE A 66 7.32 -7.97 11.46
N THR A 67 7.88 -7.11 10.61
CA THR A 67 8.64 -7.54 9.44
C THR A 67 9.87 -8.36 9.83
N LEU A 68 10.61 -7.89 10.83
CA LEU A 68 11.77 -8.59 11.38
C LEU A 68 11.38 -9.93 12.03
N GLY A 69 10.28 -9.95 12.80
CA GLY A 69 9.75 -11.16 13.41
C GLY A 69 9.34 -12.22 12.38
N LEU A 70 8.61 -11.82 11.32
CA LEU A 70 8.24 -12.69 10.21
C LEU A 70 9.46 -13.25 9.48
N ALA A 71 10.47 -12.41 9.25
CA ALA A 71 11.71 -12.82 8.60
C ALA A 71 12.53 -13.78 9.47
N ALA A 72 12.69 -13.48 10.75
CA ALA A 72 13.40 -14.33 11.72
C ALA A 72 12.77 -15.72 11.87
N ALA A 73 11.43 -15.81 11.83
CA ALA A 73 10.70 -17.07 11.83
C ALA A 73 10.76 -17.83 10.48
N GLY A 74 11.44 -17.27 9.47
CA GLY A 74 11.55 -17.86 8.13
C GLY A 74 10.28 -17.80 7.29
N ILE A 75 9.25 -17.07 7.75
CA ILE A 75 7.94 -16.97 7.08
C ILE A 75 8.07 -16.24 5.74
N MET A 76 8.97 -15.27 5.63
CA MET A 76 9.16 -14.43 4.44
C MET A 76 10.05 -15.04 3.35
N LYS A 77 10.49 -16.28 3.52
CA LYS A 77 11.31 -16.97 2.51
C LYS A 77 10.50 -17.29 1.26
N GLU A 78 11.06 -16.97 0.12
CA GLU A 78 10.52 -17.27 -1.22
C GLU A 78 11.38 -18.34 -1.92
N GLU A 79 10.75 -19.08 -2.83
CA GLU A 79 11.49 -19.97 -3.74
C GLU A 79 12.08 -19.16 -4.91
N ARG A 80 13.26 -19.56 -5.38
CA ARG A 80 13.97 -18.86 -6.45
C ARG A 80 13.23 -18.89 -7.78
N ASP A 81 12.50 -19.96 -8.04
CA ASP A 81 11.70 -20.17 -9.25
C ASP A 81 10.37 -19.39 -9.26
N GLY A 82 10.04 -18.71 -8.15
CA GLY A 82 8.81 -17.94 -8.02
C GLY A 82 7.56 -18.77 -7.71
N SER A 83 7.70 -20.10 -7.55
CA SER A 83 6.58 -20.98 -7.22
C SER A 83 5.96 -20.68 -5.87
N ARG A 84 6.76 -20.15 -4.95
CA ARG A 84 6.33 -19.73 -3.63
C ARG A 84 6.76 -18.28 -3.39
N TRP A 85 5.77 -17.39 -3.23
CA TRP A 85 6.02 -15.99 -2.99
C TRP A 85 5.42 -15.50 -1.66
N ARG A 86 6.05 -14.49 -1.07
CA ARG A 86 5.64 -13.83 0.16
C ARG A 86 5.65 -12.33 -0.04
N ARG A 87 4.56 -11.66 0.26
CA ARG A 87 4.42 -10.21 0.07
C ARG A 87 3.98 -9.56 1.36
N ILE A 88 4.48 -8.36 1.62
CA ILE A 88 4.06 -7.53 2.73
C ILE A 88 3.50 -6.22 2.21
N ILE A 89 2.36 -5.81 2.75
CA ILE A 89 1.71 -4.54 2.45
C ILE A 89 1.78 -3.68 3.70
N ILE A 90 2.31 -2.47 3.56
CA ILE A 90 2.37 -1.46 4.61
C ILE A 90 1.67 -0.19 4.16
N GLU A 91 1.00 0.47 5.11
CA GLU A 91 0.28 1.72 4.89
C GLU A 91 1.07 2.93 5.39
N LYS A 92 0.67 4.12 4.96
CA LYS A 92 1.17 5.37 5.55
C LYS A 92 0.82 5.47 7.04
N PRO A 93 1.67 6.16 7.84
CA PRO A 93 2.91 6.84 7.47
C PRO A 93 4.12 5.89 7.42
N PHE A 94 5.01 6.09 6.46
CA PHE A 94 6.27 5.33 6.33
C PHE A 94 7.42 5.92 7.14
N GLY A 95 7.12 6.82 8.05
CA GLY A 95 7.99 7.62 8.90
C GLY A 95 7.34 8.97 9.15
N VAL A 96 7.87 9.74 10.09
CA VAL A 96 7.41 11.11 10.41
C VAL A 96 8.25 12.18 9.71
N ASP A 97 9.45 11.79 9.27
CA ASP A 97 10.41 12.60 8.53
C ASP A 97 11.28 11.71 7.61
N TYR A 98 12.19 12.33 6.87
CA TYR A 98 13.09 11.62 5.97
C TYR A 98 13.98 10.61 6.68
N ALA A 99 14.52 10.96 7.85
CA ALA A 99 15.43 10.09 8.60
C ALA A 99 14.72 8.82 9.07
N SER A 100 13.56 8.94 9.68
CA SER A 100 12.76 7.81 10.15
C SER A 100 12.18 6.96 9.01
N ALA A 101 11.83 7.59 7.87
CA ALA A 101 11.39 6.87 6.68
C ALA A 101 12.53 6.04 6.07
N ARG A 102 13.72 6.62 6.01
CA ARG A 102 14.93 5.93 5.54
C ARG A 102 15.31 4.77 6.45
N GLU A 103 15.33 4.99 7.75
CA GLU A 103 15.62 3.96 8.75
C GLU A 103 14.65 2.78 8.63
N LEU A 104 13.34 3.04 8.58
CA LEU A 104 12.33 2.00 8.37
C LEU A 104 12.58 1.21 7.09
N ASN A 105 12.91 1.91 6.00
CA ASN A 105 13.17 1.28 4.72
C ASN A 105 14.44 0.40 4.77
N GLU A 106 15.51 0.87 5.40
CA GLU A 106 16.76 0.11 5.58
C GLU A 106 16.51 -1.13 6.44
N GLN A 107 15.74 -1.04 7.53
CA GLN A 107 15.39 -2.18 8.38
C GLN A 107 14.58 -3.24 7.61
N ILE A 108 13.57 -2.83 6.86
CA ILE A 108 12.73 -3.74 6.07
C ILE A 108 13.55 -4.40 4.94
N LEU A 109 14.31 -3.61 4.19
CA LEU A 109 15.11 -4.11 3.07
C LEU A 109 16.36 -4.88 3.50
N GLY A 110 16.76 -4.77 4.76
CA GLY A 110 17.79 -5.61 5.37
C GLY A 110 17.38 -7.09 5.47
N VAL A 111 16.08 -7.38 5.49
CA VAL A 111 15.54 -8.74 5.63
C VAL A 111 14.63 -9.18 4.49
N LEU A 112 14.13 -8.26 3.69
CA LEU A 112 13.25 -8.52 2.54
C LEU A 112 13.83 -7.93 1.25
N GLN A 113 13.40 -8.47 0.13
CA GLN A 113 13.67 -7.88 -1.18
C GLN A 113 12.61 -6.84 -1.52
N GLU A 114 12.98 -5.78 -2.23
CA GLU A 114 12.04 -4.71 -2.63
C GLU A 114 10.78 -5.25 -3.33
N ARG A 115 10.89 -6.31 -4.12
CA ARG A 115 9.76 -6.95 -4.78
C ARG A 115 8.73 -7.58 -3.82
N GLN A 116 9.11 -7.80 -2.56
CA GLN A 116 8.24 -8.36 -1.53
C GLN A 116 7.45 -7.28 -0.79
N VAL A 117 7.84 -6.00 -0.93
CA VAL A 117 7.30 -4.89 -0.15
C VAL A 117 6.41 -4.01 -1.00
N TYR A 118 5.15 -3.88 -0.61
CA TYR A 118 4.17 -2.99 -1.23
C TYR A 118 3.83 -1.86 -0.25
N ARG A 119 4.21 -0.65 -0.62
CA ARG A 119 3.83 0.57 0.10
C ARG A 119 2.60 1.13 -0.56
N ILE A 120 1.50 1.17 0.18
CA ILE A 120 0.23 1.64 -0.39
C ILE A 120 -0.09 3.06 0.06
N ASP A 121 -0.55 3.84 -0.90
CA ASP A 121 -1.21 5.11 -0.67
C ASP A 121 -2.65 5.00 -1.19
N HIS A 122 -3.61 5.09 -0.27
CA HIS A 122 -5.02 5.01 -0.58
C HIS A 122 -5.48 6.04 -1.62
N TYR A 123 -4.76 7.15 -1.75
CA TYR A 123 -5.11 8.21 -2.68
C TYR A 123 -4.94 7.78 -4.13
N LEU A 124 -3.90 7.02 -4.43
CA LEU A 124 -3.68 6.44 -5.76
C LEU A 124 -4.71 5.36 -6.12
N GLY A 125 -5.38 4.79 -5.14
CA GLY A 125 -6.48 3.85 -5.32
C GLY A 125 -7.84 4.52 -5.58
N LYS A 126 -7.95 5.84 -5.43
CA LYS A 126 -9.20 6.55 -5.71
C LYS A 126 -9.52 6.49 -7.21
N GLU A 127 -10.76 6.16 -7.54
CA GLU A 127 -11.25 6.05 -8.92
C GLU A 127 -10.99 7.32 -9.73
N THR A 128 -11.19 8.49 -9.13
CA THR A 128 -10.92 9.79 -9.77
C THR A 128 -9.46 9.98 -10.14
N VAL A 129 -8.52 9.46 -9.34
CA VAL A 129 -7.08 9.53 -9.62
C VAL A 129 -6.70 8.54 -10.72
N GLN A 130 -7.24 7.33 -10.69
CA GLN A 130 -7.03 6.34 -11.76
C GLN A 130 -7.61 6.80 -13.09
N ASN A 131 -8.77 7.46 -13.08
CA ASN A 131 -9.37 8.04 -14.27
C ASN A 131 -8.48 9.11 -14.92
N LEU A 132 -7.69 9.86 -14.17
CA LEU A 132 -6.72 10.79 -14.73
C LEU A 132 -5.64 10.07 -15.58
N MET A 133 -5.16 8.92 -15.09
CA MET A 133 -4.19 8.11 -15.87
C MET A 133 -4.82 7.56 -17.16
N VAL A 134 -6.06 7.08 -17.08
CA VAL A 134 -6.80 6.62 -18.25
C VAL A 134 -7.04 7.76 -19.24
N LEU A 135 -7.47 8.92 -18.75
CA LEU A 135 -7.69 10.11 -19.60
C LEU A 135 -6.43 10.50 -20.37
N ARG A 136 -5.29 10.57 -19.66
CA ARG A 136 -4.03 11.02 -20.25
C ARG A 136 -3.35 9.99 -21.14
N PHE A 137 -3.29 8.73 -20.71
CA PHE A 137 -2.39 7.74 -21.29
C PHE A 137 -3.10 6.64 -22.08
N ALA A 138 -4.40 6.46 -21.89
CA ALA A 138 -5.17 5.48 -22.64
C ALA A 138 -6.01 6.13 -23.77
N ASN A 139 -6.08 7.45 -23.83
CA ASN A 139 -6.84 8.19 -24.85
C ASN A 139 -5.89 9.01 -25.74
N GLY A 140 -5.52 8.47 -26.87
CA GLY A 140 -4.64 9.13 -27.84
C GLY A 140 -5.17 10.47 -28.42
N ILE A 141 -6.44 10.81 -28.17
CA ILE A 141 -7.02 12.10 -28.55
C ILE A 141 -6.49 13.25 -27.68
N PHE A 142 -6.30 12.99 -26.39
CA PHE A 142 -5.92 14.06 -25.45
C PHE A 142 -4.40 14.26 -25.34
N GLU A 143 -3.61 13.24 -25.60
CA GLU A 143 -2.16 13.29 -25.44
C GLU A 143 -1.50 14.42 -26.29
N PRO A 144 -1.84 14.60 -27.60
CA PRO A 144 -1.27 15.68 -28.40
C PRO A 144 -1.65 17.09 -27.91
N LEU A 145 -2.75 17.19 -27.17
CA LEU A 145 -3.25 18.45 -26.60
C LEU A 145 -2.69 18.74 -25.21
N TRP A 146 -2.03 17.76 -24.60
CA TRP A 146 -1.56 17.85 -23.21
C TRP A 146 -0.19 18.55 -23.11
N ASN A 147 -0.15 19.79 -23.57
CA ASN A 147 1.06 20.59 -23.59
C ASN A 147 0.75 22.09 -23.45
N ARG A 148 1.80 22.90 -23.24
CA ARG A 148 1.71 24.35 -23.05
C ARG A 148 1.07 25.15 -24.18
N ASN A 149 0.94 24.59 -25.38
CA ASN A 149 0.34 25.29 -26.50
C ASN A 149 -1.20 25.24 -26.46
N HIS A 150 -1.75 24.27 -25.73
CA HIS A 150 -3.18 24.01 -25.67
C HIS A 150 -3.74 24.15 -24.24
N ILE A 151 -2.92 23.98 -23.20
CA ILE A 151 -3.35 24.08 -21.81
C ILE A 151 -2.78 25.38 -21.24
N ASP A 152 -3.67 26.29 -20.84
CA ASP A 152 -3.32 27.55 -20.23
C ASP A 152 -2.87 27.35 -18.76
N HIS A 153 -3.67 26.64 -17.98
CA HIS A 153 -3.34 26.35 -16.57
C HIS A 153 -4.00 25.06 -16.09
N ILE A 154 -3.51 24.55 -14.96
CA ILE A 154 -4.06 23.39 -14.27
C ILE A 154 -4.42 23.81 -12.85
N GLN A 155 -5.64 23.50 -12.44
CA GLN A 155 -6.12 23.74 -11.08
C GLN A 155 -6.44 22.41 -10.41
N ILE A 156 -5.79 22.12 -9.28
CA ILE A 156 -6.00 20.91 -8.49
C ILE A 156 -6.67 21.29 -7.19
N THR A 157 -7.90 20.80 -6.99
CA THR A 157 -8.67 21.03 -5.79
C THR A 157 -8.91 19.72 -5.06
N VAL A 158 -8.51 19.66 -3.79
CA VAL A 158 -8.80 18.55 -2.88
C VAL A 158 -9.66 19.08 -1.75
N ALA A 159 -10.93 18.74 -1.79
CA ALA A 159 -11.90 19.13 -0.78
C ALA A 159 -12.46 17.88 -0.09
N GLU A 160 -12.46 17.89 1.24
CA GLU A 160 -13.00 16.82 2.06
C GLU A 160 -14.24 17.31 2.78
N THR A 161 -15.29 16.49 2.80
CA THR A 161 -16.51 16.77 3.53
C THR A 161 -16.39 16.42 5.02
N VAL A 162 -15.44 15.55 5.36
CA VAL A 162 -15.15 15.10 6.72
C VAL A 162 -14.11 16.03 7.34
N GLY A 163 -14.42 16.65 8.46
CA GLY A 163 -13.50 17.50 9.22
C GLY A 163 -12.42 16.69 9.96
N VAL A 164 -11.68 17.38 10.81
CA VAL A 164 -10.59 16.77 11.61
C VAL A 164 -11.08 15.69 12.58
N GLU A 165 -12.32 15.87 13.13
CA GLU A 165 -12.94 14.95 14.09
C GLU A 165 -11.95 14.49 15.20
N LYS A 166 -11.80 13.17 15.36
CA LYS A 166 -10.90 12.57 16.38
C LYS A 166 -9.41 12.59 16.00
N ARG A 167 -9.06 13.13 14.81
CA ARG A 167 -7.68 13.20 14.30
C ARG A 167 -6.91 14.44 14.75
N GLY A 168 -7.45 15.26 15.68
CA GLY A 168 -6.80 16.47 16.17
C GLY A 168 -5.37 16.21 16.66
N GLY A 169 -5.16 15.20 17.49
CA GLY A 169 -3.82 14.83 17.99
C GLY A 169 -2.84 14.33 16.90
N TYR A 170 -3.33 13.82 15.79
CA TYR A 170 -2.52 13.47 14.63
C TYR A 170 -2.08 14.74 13.89
N TYR A 171 -3.02 15.63 13.55
CA TYR A 171 -2.73 16.86 12.85
C TYR A 171 -1.90 17.87 13.65
N ASP A 172 -2.01 17.84 14.98
CA ASP A 172 -1.18 18.66 15.86
C ASP A 172 0.32 18.34 15.71
N LYS A 173 0.64 17.07 15.45
CA LYS A 173 2.03 16.60 15.27
C LYS A 173 2.49 16.63 13.81
N SER A 174 1.67 16.15 12.89
CA SER A 174 2.04 16.02 11.47
C SER A 174 1.81 17.31 10.67
N GLY A 175 0.78 18.09 11.03
CA GLY A 175 0.36 19.26 10.27
C GLY A 175 -0.41 18.90 8.98
N ALA A 176 -1.55 19.53 8.77
CA ALA A 176 -2.38 19.27 7.59
C ALA A 176 -1.65 19.60 6.27
N LEU A 177 -0.82 20.64 6.26
CA LEU A 177 -0.06 21.00 5.07
C LEU A 177 0.90 19.89 4.65
N LYS A 178 1.66 19.32 5.59
CA LYS A 178 2.61 18.23 5.31
C LYS A 178 1.92 16.94 4.92
N ASP A 179 0.72 16.69 5.45
CA ASP A 179 -0.04 15.50 5.11
C ASP A 179 -0.69 15.59 3.73
N MET A 180 -1.29 16.73 3.40
CA MET A 180 -2.09 16.88 2.18
C MET A 180 -1.27 17.28 0.96
N VAL A 181 -0.35 18.23 1.08
CA VAL A 181 0.33 18.80 -0.10
C VAL A 181 1.36 17.84 -0.70
N PRO A 182 2.41 17.40 0.02
CA PRO A 182 3.40 16.49 -0.56
C PRO A 182 2.81 15.14 -0.95
N ASN A 183 1.87 14.66 -0.18
CA ASN A 183 1.32 13.33 -0.40
C ASN A 183 0.24 13.30 -1.48
N HIS A 184 -0.78 14.15 -1.37
CA HIS A 184 -1.95 14.04 -2.24
C HIS A 184 -1.90 15.00 -3.43
N LEU A 185 -1.64 16.29 -3.18
CA LEU A 185 -1.61 17.29 -4.25
C LEU A 185 -0.44 17.07 -5.20
N PHE A 186 0.75 16.77 -4.69
CA PHE A 186 1.91 16.51 -5.55
C PHE A 186 1.80 15.20 -6.33
N GLN A 187 1.09 14.21 -5.83
CA GLN A 187 0.79 13.01 -6.61
C GLN A 187 -0.12 13.33 -7.80
N LEU A 188 -1.19 14.11 -7.56
CA LEU A 188 -2.07 14.55 -8.64
C LEU A 188 -1.31 15.43 -9.64
N LEU A 189 -0.48 16.35 -9.15
CA LEU A 189 0.37 17.18 -10.00
C LEU A 189 1.32 16.32 -10.84
N SER A 190 1.98 15.34 -10.23
CA SER A 190 2.88 14.42 -10.94
C SER A 190 2.16 13.65 -12.02
N LEU A 191 1.02 13.04 -11.73
CA LEU A 191 0.21 12.33 -12.72
C LEU A 191 -0.31 13.24 -13.82
N THR A 192 -0.53 14.51 -13.52
CA THR A 192 -1.00 15.50 -14.47
C THR A 192 0.12 16.01 -15.37
N ALA A 193 1.33 16.20 -14.84
CA ALA A 193 2.44 16.87 -15.53
C ALA A 193 3.52 15.92 -16.06
N MET A 194 3.55 14.64 -15.62
CA MET A 194 4.57 13.69 -16.09
C MET A 194 4.45 13.40 -17.58
N GLU A 195 5.57 13.07 -18.21
CA GLU A 195 5.57 12.51 -19.55
C GLU A 195 4.94 11.12 -19.58
N PRO A 196 4.35 10.70 -20.72
CA PRO A 196 3.82 9.35 -20.85
C PRO A 196 4.91 8.30 -20.57
N PRO A 197 4.66 7.30 -19.74
CA PRO A 197 5.62 6.23 -19.51
C PRO A 197 5.73 5.36 -20.77
N ASN A 198 6.93 4.89 -21.11
CA ASN A 198 7.17 4.03 -22.26
C ASN A 198 6.38 2.72 -22.21
N ASN A 199 6.09 2.22 -21.03
CA ASN A 199 5.11 1.16 -20.77
C ASN A 199 4.66 1.20 -19.31
N PHE A 200 3.46 0.68 -19.03
CA PHE A 200 2.90 0.62 -17.68
C PHE A 200 3.57 -0.42 -16.77
N SER A 201 4.39 -1.32 -17.30
CA SER A 201 5.17 -2.28 -16.53
C SER A 201 6.51 -1.73 -16.05
N ASP A 202 6.90 -0.52 -16.48
CA ASP A 202 8.10 0.14 -15.97
C ASP A 202 7.90 0.53 -14.50
N ARG A 203 8.57 -0.20 -13.62
CA ARG A 203 8.58 0.07 -12.17
C ARG A 203 9.13 1.45 -11.81
N LYS A 204 9.88 2.10 -12.68
CA LYS A 204 10.38 3.46 -12.44
C LYS A 204 9.27 4.49 -12.60
N SER A 205 8.35 4.31 -13.53
CA SER A 205 7.21 5.21 -13.71
C SER A 205 6.12 5.02 -12.65
N THR A 206 6.01 3.82 -12.08
CA THR A 206 5.12 3.54 -10.93
C THR A 206 5.77 3.82 -9.57
N ARG A 207 7.10 4.03 -9.54
CA ARG A 207 7.88 4.37 -8.35
C ARG A 207 7.92 5.87 -8.02
N LEU A 208 7.03 6.68 -8.52
CA LEU A 208 6.94 8.10 -8.15
C LEU A 208 6.78 8.36 -6.63
N ASN A 209 6.79 7.30 -5.80
CA ASN A 209 6.47 7.42 -4.39
C ASN A 209 7.38 6.72 -3.39
N SER A 210 8.54 6.23 -3.76
CA SER A 210 9.38 5.55 -2.76
C SER A 210 10.70 6.23 -2.43
N SER A 211 10.92 7.44 -2.92
CA SER A 211 12.22 8.12 -2.72
C SER A 211 12.14 9.64 -2.56
N HIS A 212 11.18 10.13 -1.78
CA HIS A 212 11.27 11.52 -1.26
C HIS A 212 10.67 11.59 0.13
#